data_875bbc0ce11bb466b7c68ef94c70a9f6
#
_entry.id   875bbc0ce11bb466b7c68ef94c70a9f6
#
_cell.length_a   1.000
_cell.length_b   1.000
_cell.length_c   1.000
_cell.angle_alpha   90.00
_cell.angle_beta   90.00
_cell.angle_gamma   90.00
#
_symmetry.space_group_name_H-M   'P 1'
#
loop_
_entity.id
_entity.type
_entity.pdbx_description
1 polymer ?
#
loop_
_entity_poly.entity_id
_entity_poly.type
_entity_poly.pdbx_seq_one_letter_code
_entity_poly.pdbx_strand_id
1 'polypeptide(L)'
;AADKQIAALDRFELEGLGHNIDFVSAIMQHPRFRSGELTTGFIAEEYPDGFSGAATSDDLLRTLAGIAGFLACAQADRARQVDGQLGDDLDPPAEWHVRIGGATHLVDVSEEDLLVDGEHLNIGLEYTPGDRLVVADIDGKELAVKLSKTRTGFKLTTRGASHTAICLPAHVAPLAAYMIEKVPPDLSRFLLCPMPGLVTAIHVGAGDKVEAGQPLAVVELLFARLGLRLG
;
A
#
# COMPACT_ATOMS: atom_id res chain seq x y z
N ALA A 1 -23.17 14.66 -6.19
CA ALA A 1 -22.84 14.60 -4.74
C ALA A 1 -21.83 13.49 -4.50
N ALA A 2 -22.08 12.22 -4.91
CA ALA A 2 -21.22 11.07 -4.64
C ALA A 2 -19.78 11.26 -5.18
N ASP A 3 -19.59 11.77 -6.41
CA ASP A 3 -18.25 11.98 -6.97
C ASP A 3 -17.42 12.99 -6.17
N LYS A 4 -18.05 14.07 -5.69
CA LYS A 4 -17.37 15.03 -4.79
C LYS A 4 -16.97 14.39 -3.47
N GLN A 5 -17.81 13.49 -2.95
CA GLN A 5 -17.51 12.78 -1.71
C GLN A 5 -16.36 11.79 -1.89
N ILE A 6 -16.35 11.02 -3.01
CA ILE A 6 -15.24 10.11 -3.35
C ILE A 6 -13.93 10.89 -3.45
N ALA A 7 -13.92 12.01 -4.19
CA ALA A 7 -12.74 12.86 -4.32
C ALA A 7 -12.27 13.43 -2.98
N ALA A 8 -13.18 13.75 -2.07
CA ALA A 8 -12.84 14.20 -0.72
C ALA A 8 -12.25 13.08 0.13
N LEU A 9 -12.81 11.85 0.06
CA LEU A 9 -12.31 10.67 0.77
C LEU A 9 -10.92 10.26 0.27
N ASP A 10 -10.66 10.38 -1.04
CA ASP A 10 -9.35 10.09 -1.62
C ASP A 10 -8.26 11.07 -1.13
N ARG A 11 -8.63 12.30 -0.80
CA ARG A 11 -7.72 13.32 -0.22
C ARG A 11 -7.63 13.25 1.31
N PHE A 12 -8.55 12.55 1.96
CA PHE A 12 -8.59 12.50 3.41
C PHE A 12 -7.61 11.47 3.95
N GLU A 13 -6.59 11.93 4.68
CA GLU A 13 -5.58 11.10 5.31
C GLU A 13 -5.95 10.85 6.78
N LEU A 14 -5.97 9.58 7.19
CA LEU A 14 -6.18 9.15 8.57
C LEU A 14 -5.23 7.98 8.85
N GLU A 15 -4.39 8.13 9.86
CA GLU A 15 -3.44 7.11 10.30
C GLU A 15 -3.64 6.75 11.79
N GLY A 16 -3.17 5.56 12.15
CA GLY A 16 -3.10 5.09 13.54
C GLY A 16 -4.34 4.37 14.04
N LEU A 17 -5.52 4.68 13.56
CA LEU A 17 -6.77 4.01 13.92
C LEU A 17 -7.34 3.23 12.73
N GLY A 18 -8.01 2.11 12.99
CA GLY A 18 -8.80 1.42 11.97
C GLY A 18 -9.95 2.32 11.50
N HIS A 19 -10.14 2.43 10.20
CA HIS A 19 -11.18 3.26 9.59
C HIS A 19 -11.83 2.55 8.40
N ASN A 20 -12.99 3.03 7.99
CA ASN A 20 -13.80 2.49 6.90
C ASN A 20 -13.84 3.39 5.66
N ILE A 21 -12.90 4.34 5.51
CA ILE A 21 -12.86 5.31 4.42
C ILE A 21 -12.91 4.61 3.06
N ASP A 22 -12.07 3.60 2.86
CA ASP A 22 -11.98 2.86 1.59
C ASP A 22 -13.27 2.10 1.31
N PHE A 23 -13.91 1.51 2.32
CA PHE A 23 -15.20 0.85 2.19
C PHE A 23 -16.32 1.81 1.81
N VAL A 24 -16.38 2.97 2.46
CA VAL A 24 -17.36 4.01 2.13
C VAL A 24 -17.16 4.51 0.70
N SER A 25 -15.92 4.72 0.27
CA SER A 25 -15.60 5.08 -1.11
C SER A 25 -16.07 4.02 -2.10
N ALA A 26 -15.85 2.73 -1.81
CA ALA A 26 -16.31 1.62 -2.63
C ALA A 26 -17.84 1.56 -2.74
N ILE A 27 -18.56 1.72 -1.61
CA ILE A 27 -20.03 1.76 -1.62
C ILE A 27 -20.54 2.88 -2.52
N MET A 28 -19.96 4.09 -2.43
CA MET A 28 -20.39 5.24 -3.25
C MET A 28 -20.13 5.06 -4.75
N GLN A 29 -19.22 4.17 -5.13
CA GLN A 29 -18.94 3.80 -6.51
C GLN A 29 -19.84 2.67 -7.01
N HIS A 30 -20.45 1.91 -6.10
CA HIS A 30 -21.23 0.73 -6.44
C HIS A 30 -22.45 1.09 -7.31
N PRO A 31 -22.75 0.32 -8.41
CA PRO A 31 -23.85 0.62 -9.33
C PRO A 31 -25.22 0.74 -8.63
N ARG A 32 -25.54 -0.15 -7.68
CA ARG A 32 -26.78 -0.10 -6.90
C ARG A 32 -26.89 1.15 -6.04
N PHE A 33 -25.74 1.63 -5.47
CA PHE A 33 -25.73 2.89 -4.74
C PHE A 33 -26.01 4.07 -5.69
N ARG A 34 -25.44 4.04 -6.88
CA ARG A 34 -25.63 5.08 -7.91
C ARG A 34 -27.05 5.12 -8.46
N SER A 35 -27.70 3.96 -8.64
CA SER A 35 -29.09 3.87 -9.09
C SER A 35 -30.10 4.17 -7.98
N GLY A 36 -29.69 4.09 -6.70
CA GLY A 36 -30.59 4.23 -5.56
C GLY A 36 -31.30 2.93 -5.15
N GLU A 37 -30.91 1.79 -5.71
CA GLU A 37 -31.46 0.46 -5.38
C GLU A 37 -30.85 -0.09 -4.09
N LEU A 38 -31.09 0.60 -2.99
CA LEU A 38 -30.53 0.26 -1.69
C LEU A 38 -31.57 -0.40 -0.80
N THR A 39 -31.15 -1.49 -0.16
CA THR A 39 -31.89 -2.19 0.88
C THR A 39 -31.08 -2.21 2.18
N THR A 40 -31.73 -2.53 3.30
CA THR A 40 -31.01 -2.73 4.58
C THR A 40 -30.06 -3.92 4.53
N GLY A 41 -30.26 -4.85 3.57
CA GLY A 41 -29.42 -6.02 3.31
C GLY A 41 -28.25 -5.77 2.36
N PHE A 42 -28.12 -4.56 1.76
CA PHE A 42 -27.15 -4.25 0.72
C PHE A 42 -25.72 -4.71 1.04
N ILE A 43 -25.24 -4.44 2.25
CA ILE A 43 -23.87 -4.82 2.65
C ILE A 43 -23.72 -6.33 2.72
N ALA A 44 -24.69 -7.04 3.27
CA ALA A 44 -24.66 -8.50 3.37
C ALA A 44 -24.78 -9.19 2.00
N GLU A 45 -25.49 -8.56 1.06
CA GLU A 45 -25.67 -9.08 -0.29
C GLU A 45 -24.42 -8.88 -1.17
N GLU A 46 -23.80 -7.69 -1.11
CA GLU A 46 -22.69 -7.34 -2.00
C GLU A 46 -21.30 -7.66 -1.40
N TYR A 47 -21.21 -7.77 -0.08
CA TYR A 47 -19.96 -8.05 0.63
C TYR A 47 -20.12 -9.17 1.66
N PRO A 48 -20.56 -10.39 1.25
CA PRO A 48 -20.82 -11.51 2.17
C PRO A 48 -19.54 -11.97 2.90
N ASP A 49 -18.39 -11.90 2.22
CA ASP A 49 -17.08 -12.30 2.77
C ASP A 49 -16.30 -11.12 3.37
N GLY A 50 -16.96 -9.96 3.51
CA GLY A 50 -16.32 -8.72 3.96
C GLY A 50 -15.67 -7.92 2.83
N PHE A 51 -15.09 -6.77 3.17
CA PHE A 51 -14.49 -5.84 2.23
C PHE A 51 -12.98 -6.05 2.11
N SER A 52 -12.48 -6.33 0.90
CA SER A 52 -11.06 -6.52 0.60
C SER A 52 -10.46 -5.43 -0.31
N GLY A 53 -11.23 -4.39 -0.62
CA GLY A 53 -10.88 -3.31 -1.55
C GLY A 53 -11.91 -3.17 -2.67
N ALA A 54 -12.01 -1.97 -3.25
CA ALA A 54 -12.86 -1.72 -4.41
C ALA A 54 -12.29 -2.41 -5.66
N ALA A 55 -13.17 -2.80 -6.58
CA ALA A 55 -12.75 -3.30 -7.89
C ALA A 55 -12.02 -2.19 -8.65
N THR A 56 -10.89 -2.52 -9.23
CA THR A 56 -10.04 -1.57 -9.97
C THR A 56 -9.97 -2.00 -11.42
N SER A 57 -10.16 -1.05 -12.35
CA SER A 57 -10.01 -1.31 -13.78
C SER A 57 -8.54 -1.39 -14.19
N ASP A 58 -8.26 -2.13 -15.28
CA ASP A 58 -6.91 -2.23 -15.84
C ASP A 58 -6.37 -0.86 -16.27
N ASP A 59 -7.24 0.02 -16.77
CA ASP A 59 -6.89 1.40 -17.15
C ASP A 59 -6.43 2.22 -15.93
N LEU A 60 -7.12 2.10 -14.79
CA LEU A 60 -6.68 2.73 -13.55
C LEU A 60 -5.37 2.11 -13.03
N LEU A 61 -5.17 0.80 -13.15
CA LEU A 61 -3.90 0.16 -12.77
C LEU A 61 -2.75 0.63 -13.65
N ARG A 62 -2.97 0.77 -14.96
CA ARG A 62 -2.00 1.33 -15.90
C ARG A 62 -1.65 2.79 -15.54
N THR A 63 -2.63 3.59 -15.22
CA THR A 63 -2.44 4.97 -14.76
C THR A 63 -1.63 5.01 -13.45
N LEU A 64 -1.98 4.17 -12.49
CA LEU A 64 -1.23 4.07 -11.23
C LEU A 64 0.20 3.56 -11.43
N ALA A 65 0.45 2.71 -12.44
CA ALA A 65 1.80 2.30 -12.81
C ALA A 65 2.61 3.48 -13.32
N GLY A 66 2.04 4.32 -14.20
CA GLY A 66 2.68 5.54 -14.67
C GLY A 66 3.03 6.50 -13.52
N ILE A 67 2.06 6.75 -12.64
CA ILE A 67 2.30 7.57 -11.42
C ILE A 67 3.44 6.97 -10.60
N ALA A 68 3.43 5.66 -10.31
CA ALA A 68 4.46 5.01 -9.51
C ALA A 68 5.86 5.12 -10.14
N GLY A 69 5.97 4.97 -11.47
CA GLY A 69 7.22 5.15 -12.20
C GLY A 69 7.76 6.57 -12.10
N PHE A 70 6.89 7.56 -12.30
CA PHE A 70 7.25 8.98 -12.12
C PHE A 70 7.74 9.26 -10.69
N LEU A 71 7.02 8.81 -9.67
CA LEU A 71 7.42 8.96 -8.27
C LEU A 71 8.78 8.30 -7.98
N ALA A 72 9.04 7.14 -8.58
CA ALA A 72 10.29 6.41 -8.43
C ALA A 72 11.45 7.17 -9.10
N CYS A 73 11.23 7.73 -10.28
CA CYS A 73 12.17 8.58 -10.98
C CYS A 73 12.53 9.83 -10.14
N ALA A 74 11.53 10.56 -9.65
CA ALA A 74 11.74 11.74 -8.81
C ALA A 74 12.49 11.41 -7.51
N GLN A 75 12.23 10.25 -6.89
CA GLN A 75 12.99 9.80 -5.72
C GLN A 75 14.44 9.42 -6.07
N ALA A 76 14.65 8.81 -7.22
CA ALA A 76 15.98 8.46 -7.69
C ALA A 76 16.79 9.71 -8.04
N ASP A 77 16.16 10.71 -8.64
CA ASP A 77 16.77 12.02 -8.89
C ASP A 77 17.18 12.68 -7.58
N ARG A 78 16.25 12.83 -6.64
CA ARG A 78 16.54 13.43 -5.32
C ARG A 78 17.68 12.72 -4.58
N ALA A 79 17.78 11.39 -4.71
CA ALA A 79 18.84 10.60 -4.06
C ALA A 79 20.23 10.82 -4.67
N ARG A 80 20.32 11.38 -5.87
CA ARG A 80 21.57 11.69 -6.59
C ARG A 80 22.06 13.10 -6.33
N GLN A 81 21.18 13.98 -5.86
CA GLN A 81 21.54 15.36 -5.51
C GLN A 81 22.28 15.38 -4.16
N VAL A 82 23.59 15.18 -4.20
CA VAL A 82 24.45 15.14 -3.00
C VAL A 82 25.39 16.34 -3.03
N ASP A 83 25.29 17.21 -2.03
CA ASP A 83 26.18 18.37 -1.91
C ASP A 83 27.66 17.94 -1.76
N GLY A 84 28.52 18.53 -2.54
CA GLY A 84 29.97 18.29 -2.47
C GLY A 84 30.45 17.02 -3.15
N GLN A 85 29.66 16.38 -3.97
CA GLN A 85 30.16 15.29 -4.81
C GLN A 85 31.22 15.79 -5.80
N LEU A 86 32.22 14.93 -6.09
CA LEU A 86 33.37 15.29 -6.93
C LEU A 86 33.17 15.03 -8.42
N GLY A 87 32.08 14.41 -8.82
CA GLY A 87 31.72 14.08 -10.20
C GLY A 87 30.56 14.92 -10.70
N ASP A 88 30.22 14.75 -11.98
CA ASP A 88 29.03 15.32 -12.58
C ASP A 88 27.76 14.72 -11.94
N ASP A 89 26.66 15.47 -11.99
CA ASP A 89 25.36 14.97 -11.58
C ASP A 89 24.94 13.77 -12.44
N LEU A 90 24.43 12.74 -11.80
CA LEU A 90 23.98 11.54 -12.49
C LEU A 90 22.49 11.63 -12.77
N ASP A 91 22.09 11.45 -14.01
CA ASP A 91 20.68 11.38 -14.37
C ASP A 91 19.97 10.20 -13.71
N PRO A 92 18.73 10.36 -13.27
CA PRO A 92 17.93 9.24 -12.79
C PRO A 92 17.63 8.26 -13.93
N PRO A 93 17.38 6.97 -13.64
CA PRO A 93 16.89 6.06 -14.64
C PRO A 93 15.58 6.56 -15.25
N ALA A 94 15.48 6.64 -16.57
CA ALA A 94 14.24 7.01 -17.25
C ALA A 94 13.27 5.82 -17.32
N GLU A 95 13.76 4.61 -17.57
CA GLU A 95 12.95 3.41 -17.76
C GLU A 95 12.76 2.62 -16.45
N TRP A 96 11.51 2.32 -16.14
CA TRP A 96 11.09 1.61 -14.94
C TRP A 96 10.17 0.44 -15.27
N HIS A 97 10.42 -0.72 -14.67
CA HIS A 97 9.47 -1.82 -14.61
C HIS A 97 8.63 -1.66 -13.35
N VAL A 98 7.34 -1.38 -13.51
CA VAL A 98 6.40 -1.20 -12.42
C VAL A 98 5.46 -2.40 -12.36
N ARG A 99 5.56 -3.19 -11.29
CA ARG A 99 4.65 -4.32 -11.05
C ARG A 99 3.54 -3.89 -10.10
N ILE A 100 2.30 -3.93 -10.59
CA ILE A 100 1.08 -3.56 -9.85
C ILE A 100 -0.10 -4.44 -10.31
N GLY A 101 -0.99 -4.81 -9.41
CA GLY A 101 -2.19 -5.60 -9.75
C GLY A 101 -1.91 -6.96 -10.40
N GLY A 102 -0.69 -7.51 -10.23
CA GLY A 102 -0.28 -8.76 -10.87
C GLY A 102 0.33 -8.61 -12.27
N ALA A 103 0.23 -7.43 -12.89
CA ALA A 103 0.86 -7.09 -14.17
C ALA A 103 2.16 -6.31 -13.97
N THR A 104 3.01 -6.33 -14.99
CA THR A 104 4.23 -5.50 -15.05
C THR A 104 4.10 -4.56 -16.23
N HIS A 105 4.23 -3.27 -15.97
CA HIS A 105 4.19 -2.19 -16.95
C HIS A 105 5.59 -1.63 -17.15
N LEU A 106 5.93 -1.33 -18.39
CA LEU A 106 7.14 -0.56 -18.73
C LEU A 106 6.76 0.93 -18.70
N VAL A 107 7.39 1.66 -17.80
CA VAL A 107 7.16 3.11 -17.66
C VAL A 107 8.43 3.83 -18.07
N ASP A 108 8.30 4.71 -19.04
CA ASP A 108 9.38 5.61 -19.49
C ASP A 108 9.03 7.04 -19.06
N VAL A 109 9.94 7.62 -18.28
CA VAL A 109 9.81 8.98 -17.71
C VAL A 109 10.86 9.85 -18.38
N SER A 110 10.44 10.60 -19.38
CA SER A 110 11.28 11.64 -19.99
C SER A 110 10.91 13.04 -19.50
N GLU A 111 11.69 14.04 -19.88
CA GLU A 111 11.43 15.44 -19.47
C GLU A 111 10.09 15.98 -20.02
N GLU A 112 9.66 15.48 -21.17
CA GLU A 112 8.47 15.99 -21.86
C GLU A 112 7.28 15.01 -21.82
N ASP A 113 7.53 13.70 -21.61
CA ASP A 113 6.54 12.65 -21.79
C ASP A 113 6.60 11.57 -20.71
N LEU A 114 5.43 11.06 -20.38
CA LEU A 114 5.28 9.83 -19.59
C LEU A 114 4.63 8.75 -20.46
N LEU A 115 5.38 7.70 -20.75
CA LEU A 115 4.89 6.55 -21.52
C LEU A 115 4.65 5.36 -20.60
N VAL A 116 3.56 4.66 -20.81
CA VAL A 116 3.26 3.38 -20.15
C VAL A 116 2.97 2.34 -21.22
N ASP A 117 3.80 1.30 -21.26
CA ASP A 117 3.76 0.23 -22.28
C ASP A 117 3.87 0.77 -23.71
N GLY A 118 4.62 1.86 -23.89
CA GLY A 118 4.85 2.53 -25.19
C GLY A 118 3.74 3.49 -25.63
N GLU A 119 2.70 3.68 -24.82
CA GLU A 119 1.63 4.63 -25.08
C GLU A 119 1.73 5.84 -24.16
N HIS A 120 1.48 7.02 -24.71
CA HIS A 120 1.47 8.25 -23.94
C HIS A 120 0.39 8.22 -22.85
N LEU A 121 0.76 8.64 -21.66
CA LEU A 121 -0.16 8.93 -20.57
C LEU A 121 -0.21 10.45 -20.37
N ASN A 122 -1.31 11.06 -20.85
CA ASN A 122 -1.52 12.50 -20.67
C ASN A 122 -1.87 12.79 -19.20
N ILE A 123 -0.88 13.16 -18.43
CA ILE A 123 -1.01 13.37 -16.98
C ILE A 123 -0.24 14.61 -16.53
N GLY A 124 -0.93 15.51 -15.83
CA GLY A 124 -0.31 16.58 -15.08
C GLY A 124 -0.08 16.11 -13.64
N LEU A 125 1.18 16.05 -13.22
CA LEU A 125 1.56 15.53 -11.91
C LEU A 125 2.67 16.38 -11.29
N GLU A 126 2.43 16.85 -10.08
CA GLU A 126 3.44 17.49 -9.24
C GLU A 126 3.71 16.59 -8.02
N TYR A 127 4.98 16.35 -7.75
CA TYR A 127 5.42 15.54 -6.62
C TYR A 127 6.77 16.01 -6.07
N THR A 128 6.81 16.17 -4.77
CA THR A 128 8.07 16.35 -4.03
C THR A 128 8.33 15.10 -3.19
N PRO A 129 9.55 14.50 -3.26
CA PRO A 129 9.89 13.35 -2.44
C PRO A 129 9.64 13.59 -0.95
N GLY A 130 8.68 12.87 -0.39
CA GLY A 130 8.18 13.04 0.97
C GLY A 130 6.67 13.31 1.05
N ASP A 131 6.06 13.73 -0.05
CA ASP A 131 4.62 13.93 -0.10
C ASP A 131 3.89 12.60 0.12
N ARG A 132 2.78 12.69 0.84
CA ARG A 132 1.90 11.54 1.15
C ARG A 132 0.64 11.51 0.29
N LEU A 133 0.36 12.59 -0.41
CA LEU A 133 -0.77 12.76 -1.30
C LEU A 133 -0.29 13.40 -2.59
N VAL A 134 -0.68 12.82 -3.69
CA VAL A 134 -0.50 13.38 -5.03
C VAL A 134 -1.85 13.56 -5.68
N VAL A 135 -2.04 14.69 -6.35
CA VAL A 135 -3.23 14.95 -7.16
C VAL A 135 -2.76 15.03 -8.62
N ALA A 136 -3.15 14.02 -9.37
CA ALA A 136 -2.86 13.94 -10.79
C ALA A 136 -4.05 14.49 -11.60
N ASP A 137 -3.77 15.29 -12.62
CA ASP A 137 -4.75 15.61 -13.65
C ASP A 137 -4.59 14.64 -14.82
N ILE A 138 -5.64 13.90 -15.14
CA ILE A 138 -5.66 12.91 -16.20
C ILE A 138 -6.79 13.30 -17.15
N ASP A 139 -6.44 13.81 -18.34
CA ASP A 139 -7.41 14.28 -19.34
C ASP A 139 -8.44 15.28 -18.76
N GLY A 140 -7.99 16.19 -17.90
CA GLY A 140 -8.85 17.19 -17.25
C GLY A 140 -9.68 16.67 -16.09
N LYS A 141 -9.37 15.47 -15.57
CA LYS A 141 -10.00 14.90 -14.38
C LYS A 141 -8.97 14.69 -13.28
N GLU A 142 -9.23 15.24 -12.12
CA GLU A 142 -8.37 15.05 -10.95
C GLU A 142 -8.52 13.63 -10.37
N LEU A 143 -7.38 12.99 -10.14
CA LEU A 143 -7.23 11.75 -9.39
C LEU A 143 -6.31 12.00 -8.20
N ALA A 144 -6.86 11.93 -7.00
CA ALA A 144 -6.08 12.00 -5.77
C ALA A 144 -5.62 10.59 -5.36
N VAL A 145 -4.33 10.44 -5.10
CA VAL A 145 -3.69 9.18 -4.72
C VAL A 145 -2.90 9.38 -3.44
N LYS A 146 -3.27 8.67 -2.39
CA LYS A 146 -2.49 8.62 -1.14
C LYS A 146 -1.29 7.70 -1.32
N LEU A 147 -0.15 8.14 -0.82
CA LEU A 147 1.13 7.50 -1.01
C LEU A 147 1.69 6.99 0.32
N SER A 148 2.17 5.77 0.33
CA SER A 148 3.03 5.27 1.40
C SER A 148 4.25 4.61 0.77
N LYS A 149 5.45 5.11 1.10
CA LYS A 149 6.70 4.54 0.58
C LYS A 149 6.91 3.15 1.13
N THR A 150 7.24 2.22 0.25
CA THR A 150 7.68 0.86 0.59
C THR A 150 9.17 0.71 0.32
N ARG A 151 9.72 -0.47 0.60
CA ARG A 151 11.14 -0.73 0.36
C ARG A 151 11.52 -0.64 -1.12
N THR A 152 10.65 -1.04 -2.04
CA THR A 152 10.92 -1.17 -3.47
C THR A 152 9.95 -0.40 -4.34
N GLY A 153 9.22 0.57 -3.78
CA GLY A 153 8.25 1.35 -4.51
C GLY A 153 7.25 2.03 -3.59
N PHE A 154 5.96 1.92 -3.90
CA PHE A 154 4.90 2.64 -3.22
C PHE A 154 3.67 1.77 -2.99
N LYS A 155 2.96 2.02 -1.89
CA LYS A 155 1.56 1.66 -1.74
C LYS A 155 0.73 2.87 -2.16
N LEU A 156 -0.13 2.68 -3.14
CA LEU A 156 -1.00 3.69 -3.72
C LEU A 156 -2.44 3.40 -3.30
N THR A 157 -3.11 4.36 -2.69
CA THR A 157 -4.51 4.20 -2.26
C THR A 157 -5.36 5.28 -2.88
N THR A 158 -6.36 4.87 -3.63
CA THR A 158 -7.34 5.75 -4.29
C THR A 158 -8.63 4.98 -4.54
N ARG A 159 -9.76 5.68 -4.60
CA ARG A 159 -11.09 5.14 -4.91
C ARG A 159 -11.47 3.88 -4.12
N GLY A 160 -11.04 3.81 -2.86
CA GLY A 160 -11.34 2.69 -1.97
C GLY A 160 -10.54 1.41 -2.22
N ALA A 161 -9.47 1.48 -3.01
CA ALA A 161 -8.55 0.38 -3.23
C ALA A 161 -7.10 0.78 -2.91
N SER A 162 -6.32 -0.17 -2.41
CA SER A 162 -4.89 0.00 -2.14
C SER A 162 -4.08 -0.98 -2.96
N HIS A 163 -3.12 -0.48 -3.72
CA HIS A 163 -2.24 -1.27 -4.58
C HIS A 163 -0.78 -1.06 -4.21
N THR A 164 -0.03 -2.14 -4.10
CA THR A 164 1.43 -2.05 -3.94
C THR A 164 2.08 -2.09 -5.31
N ALA A 165 2.74 -1.00 -5.67
CA ALA A 165 3.56 -0.89 -6.86
C ALA A 165 5.01 -1.17 -6.50
N ILE A 166 5.65 -2.14 -7.15
CA ILE A 166 7.08 -2.42 -7.06
C ILE A 166 7.72 -1.76 -8.27
N CYS A 167 8.60 -0.79 -8.02
CA CYS A 167 9.27 -0.02 -9.06
C CYS A 167 10.75 -0.43 -9.12
N LEU A 168 11.17 -1.00 -10.23
CA LEU A 168 12.55 -1.41 -10.46
C LEU A 168 13.09 -0.72 -11.72
N PRO A 169 14.27 -0.06 -11.67
CA PRO A 169 14.91 0.43 -12.87
C PRO A 169 15.09 -0.68 -13.90
N ALA A 170 14.97 -0.38 -15.19
CA ALA A 170 15.01 -1.39 -16.26
C ALA A 170 16.26 -2.28 -16.22
N HIS A 171 17.43 -1.70 -15.86
CA HIS A 171 18.68 -2.46 -15.74
C HIS A 171 18.71 -3.42 -14.54
N VAL A 172 17.84 -3.20 -13.51
CA VAL A 172 17.76 -4.06 -12.32
C VAL A 172 16.62 -5.07 -12.44
N ALA A 173 15.56 -4.75 -13.17
CA ALA A 173 14.35 -5.55 -13.27
C ALA A 173 14.60 -7.03 -13.64
N PRO A 174 15.51 -7.40 -14.58
CA PRO A 174 15.80 -8.80 -14.89
C PRO A 174 16.39 -9.57 -13.71
N LEU A 175 17.08 -8.88 -12.80
CA LEU A 175 17.72 -9.50 -11.63
C LEU A 175 16.69 -9.88 -10.56
N ALA A 176 15.50 -9.29 -10.59
CA ALA A 176 14.42 -9.62 -9.66
C ALA A 176 13.97 -11.08 -9.74
N ALA A 177 14.11 -11.71 -10.91
CA ALA A 177 13.79 -13.12 -11.11
C ALA A 177 14.70 -14.07 -10.29
N TYR A 178 15.88 -13.61 -9.92
CA TYR A 178 16.85 -14.38 -9.11
C TYR A 178 16.68 -14.14 -7.60
N MET A 179 15.79 -13.23 -7.21
CA MET A 179 15.54 -12.97 -5.79
C MET A 179 14.68 -14.09 -5.21
N ILE A 180 15.20 -14.72 -4.15
CA ILE A 180 14.47 -15.74 -3.41
C ILE A 180 13.39 -15.06 -2.59
N GLU A 181 12.13 -15.43 -2.81
CA GLU A 181 11.03 -14.98 -1.97
C GLU A 181 11.19 -15.57 -0.56
N LYS A 182 11.37 -14.70 0.43
CA LYS A 182 11.40 -15.12 1.82
C LYS A 182 9.97 -15.38 2.28
N VAL A 183 9.56 -16.63 2.27
CA VAL A 183 8.32 -17.06 2.90
C VAL A 183 8.51 -16.92 4.41
N PRO A 184 7.67 -16.15 5.11
CA PRO A 184 7.70 -16.09 6.58
C PRO A 184 7.55 -17.50 7.16
N PRO A 185 8.28 -17.84 8.23
CA PRO A 185 8.10 -19.15 8.88
C PRO A 185 6.64 -19.29 9.31
N ASP A 186 6.08 -20.48 9.09
CA ASP A 186 4.74 -20.83 9.61
C ASP A 186 4.79 -20.88 11.15
N LEU A 187 4.24 -19.85 11.76
CA LEU A 187 4.17 -19.71 13.22
C LEU A 187 2.83 -20.22 13.78
N SER A 188 1.95 -20.81 12.96
CA SER A 188 0.63 -21.28 13.39
C SER A 188 0.68 -22.38 14.47
N ARG A 189 1.81 -23.08 14.57
CA ARG A 189 2.07 -24.14 15.55
C ARG A 189 2.75 -23.63 16.84
N PHE A 190 3.04 -22.34 16.91
CA PHE A 190 3.73 -21.75 18.05
C PHE A 190 2.80 -20.81 18.80
N LEU A 191 2.78 -20.95 20.13
CA LEU A 191 2.17 -19.94 20.98
C LEU A 191 3.20 -18.81 21.18
N LEU A 192 3.00 -17.72 20.46
CA LEU A 192 3.89 -16.55 20.54
C LEU A 192 3.43 -15.64 21.68
N CYS A 193 4.38 -15.27 22.54
CA CYS A 193 4.13 -14.26 23.55
C CYS A 193 4.06 -12.88 22.88
N PRO A 194 2.97 -12.09 23.07
CA PRO A 194 2.82 -10.78 22.45
C PRO A 194 3.76 -9.71 23.00
N MET A 195 4.44 -10.00 24.12
CA MET A 195 5.32 -9.05 24.80
C MET A 195 6.48 -9.75 25.51
N PRO A 196 7.64 -9.08 25.69
CA PRO A 196 8.78 -9.65 26.41
C PRO A 196 8.41 -9.95 27.87
N GLY A 197 8.68 -11.18 28.32
CA GLY A 197 8.33 -11.59 29.67
C GLY A 197 9.00 -12.91 30.06
N LEU A 198 8.88 -13.27 31.34
CA LEU A 198 9.29 -14.55 31.88
C LEU A 198 8.10 -15.52 31.92
N VAL A 199 8.24 -16.69 31.33
CA VAL A 199 7.23 -17.74 31.47
C VAL A 199 7.29 -18.28 32.87
N THR A 200 6.23 -18.07 33.65
CA THR A 200 6.16 -18.50 35.07
C THR A 200 5.42 -19.82 35.24
N ALA A 201 4.51 -20.14 34.33
CA ALA A 201 3.80 -21.42 34.35
C ALA A 201 3.40 -21.85 32.92
N ILE A 202 3.39 -23.17 32.70
CA ILE A 202 2.87 -23.83 31.52
C ILE A 202 1.84 -24.84 32.01
N HIS A 203 0.61 -24.74 31.51
CA HIS A 203 -0.52 -25.55 31.96
C HIS A 203 -0.88 -26.72 31.02
N VAL A 204 -0.16 -26.83 29.89
CA VAL A 204 -0.44 -27.83 28.85
C VAL A 204 0.84 -28.52 28.41
N GLY A 205 0.72 -29.81 28.04
CA GLY A 205 1.79 -30.63 27.50
C GLY A 205 1.63 -30.88 25.98
N ALA A 206 2.67 -31.43 25.38
CA ALA A 206 2.63 -31.81 23.96
C ALA A 206 1.60 -32.95 23.76
N GLY A 207 0.62 -32.69 22.89
CA GLY A 207 -0.46 -33.66 22.57
C GLY A 207 -1.76 -33.42 23.33
N ASP A 208 -1.81 -32.49 24.30
CA ASP A 208 -3.03 -32.14 25.02
C ASP A 208 -4.05 -31.47 24.07
N LYS A 209 -5.32 -31.83 24.23
CA LYS A 209 -6.43 -31.13 23.57
C LYS A 209 -6.74 -29.85 24.34
N VAL A 210 -6.79 -28.73 23.64
CA VAL A 210 -7.08 -27.41 24.23
C VAL A 210 -8.38 -26.85 23.66
N GLU A 211 -9.10 -26.08 24.50
CA GLU A 211 -10.33 -25.43 24.14
C GLU A 211 -10.15 -23.91 24.02
N ALA A 212 -11.02 -23.26 23.27
CA ALA A 212 -11.00 -21.81 23.14
C ALA A 212 -11.23 -21.14 24.51
N GLY A 213 -10.33 -20.23 24.92
CA GLY A 213 -10.37 -19.54 26.21
C GLY A 213 -9.64 -20.27 27.35
N GLN A 214 -9.10 -21.46 27.12
CA GLN A 214 -8.30 -22.18 28.12
C GLN A 214 -6.94 -21.49 28.34
N PRO A 215 -6.50 -21.25 29.58
CA PRO A 215 -5.18 -20.70 29.86
C PRO A 215 -4.10 -21.75 29.54
N LEU A 216 -3.18 -21.42 28.63
CA LEU A 216 -2.12 -22.34 28.19
C LEU A 216 -0.80 -22.08 28.90
N ALA A 217 -0.48 -20.82 29.15
CA ALA A 217 0.73 -20.40 29.83
C ALA A 217 0.51 -19.04 30.53
N VAL A 218 1.33 -18.80 31.55
CA VAL A 218 1.37 -17.52 32.26
C VAL A 218 2.73 -16.88 32.04
N VAL A 219 2.69 -15.61 31.58
CA VAL A 219 3.89 -14.80 31.33
C VAL A 219 3.87 -13.58 32.25
N GLU A 220 4.93 -13.41 33.02
CA GLU A 220 5.13 -12.22 33.84
C GLU A 220 5.91 -11.17 33.08
N LEU A 221 5.39 -9.93 33.02
CA LEU A 221 6.04 -8.83 32.33
C LEU A 221 7.39 -8.47 32.94
N LEU A 222 8.38 -8.29 32.09
CA LEU A 222 9.75 -7.94 32.51
C LEU A 222 9.81 -6.57 33.20
N PHE A 223 8.87 -5.65 32.88
CA PHE A 223 8.80 -4.32 33.50
C PHE A 223 8.44 -4.35 35.00
N ALA A 224 7.71 -5.35 35.44
CA ALA A 224 7.37 -5.49 36.86
C ALA A 224 8.61 -5.79 37.76
N ARG A 225 9.66 -6.37 37.18
CA ARG A 225 10.91 -6.70 37.88
C ARG A 225 11.93 -5.55 37.94
N LEU A 226 11.82 -4.54 37.07
CA LEU A 226 12.75 -3.41 37.02
C LEU A 226 12.40 -2.27 37.97
N GLY A 227 11.34 -2.39 38.77
CA GLY A 227 11.01 -1.43 39.82
C GLY A 227 10.70 -0.02 39.31
N LEU A 228 10.40 0.16 38.04
CA LEU A 228 9.97 1.43 37.46
C LEU A 228 8.56 1.75 37.94
N ARG A 229 8.45 2.52 39.02
CA ARG A 229 7.24 3.20 39.43
C ARG A 229 7.03 4.30 38.40
N LEU A 230 5.96 4.17 37.61
CA LEU A 230 5.38 5.29 36.87
C LEU A 230 4.76 6.23 37.92
N GLY A 231 5.39 7.38 38.11
CA GLY A 231 4.88 8.48 38.90
C GLY A 231 3.87 9.30 38.09
#